data_4b7d15844b72c65f6aaccfd255436d97
#
_entry.id   4b7d15844b72c65f6aaccfd255436d97
#
_cell.length_a   1.000
_cell.length_b   1.000
_cell.length_c   1.000
_cell.angle_alpha   90.00
_cell.angle_beta   90.00
_cell.angle_gamma   90.00
#
_symmetry.space_group_name_H-M   'P 1'
#
loop_
_entity.id
_entity.type
_entity.pdbx_description
1 polymer ?
#
loop_
_entity_poly.entity_id
_entity_poly.type
_entity_poly.pdbx_seq_one_letter_code
_entity_poly.pdbx_strand_id
1 'polypeptide(L)'
;MANDSAPRVSKAVHRPNETCTAIVADSEVQSLMWGEMNYRWPQHENITVKFIDGTEEQHKLAWKRFQKIDEYVNLTFVFVDEGDSDIRVSFAEEHSHYSYVGIGNRSVPQNKKTMNLGLKVYDNDVEWDRVALHEVCHAVGFLHEHQHPKNGIPWDERKVINY
;
A
#
# COMPACT_ATOMS: atom_id res chain seq x y z
N MET A 1 -31.49 -2.82 29.68
CA MET A 1 -30.51 -3.91 29.52
C MET A 1 -29.87 -3.70 28.16
N ALA A 2 -28.72 -3.05 28.15
CA ALA A 2 -27.97 -2.78 26.93
C ALA A 2 -27.07 -4.00 26.66
N ASN A 3 -27.18 -4.56 25.48
CA ASN A 3 -26.41 -5.70 25.04
C ASN A 3 -25.09 -5.18 24.41
N ASP A 4 -24.04 -5.16 25.22
CA ASP A 4 -22.69 -4.70 24.84
C ASP A 4 -21.96 -5.89 24.24
N SER A 5 -22.07 -6.08 22.93
CA SER A 5 -21.29 -7.06 22.20
C SER A 5 -20.14 -6.33 21.47
N ALA A 6 -18.98 -6.29 22.13
CA ALA A 6 -17.74 -5.85 21.53
C ALA A 6 -17.44 -6.66 20.23
N PRO A 7 -16.91 -6.02 19.16
CA PRO A 7 -16.57 -6.72 17.93
C PRO A 7 -15.45 -7.72 18.20
N ARG A 8 -15.66 -8.99 17.82
CA ARG A 8 -14.63 -10.02 17.88
C ARG A 8 -13.54 -9.66 16.87
N VAL A 9 -12.38 -9.29 17.37
CA VAL A 9 -11.15 -9.21 16.59
C VAL A 9 -10.83 -10.62 16.10
N SER A 10 -11.03 -10.89 14.81
CA SER A 10 -10.55 -12.12 14.18
C SER A 10 -9.03 -12.10 14.22
N LYS A 11 -8.41 -13.14 14.78
CA LYS A 11 -6.95 -13.32 14.73
C LYS A 11 -6.51 -13.33 13.27
N ALA A 12 -5.68 -12.38 12.88
CA ALA A 12 -5.00 -12.40 11.59
C ALA A 12 -4.21 -13.70 11.48
N VAL A 13 -4.52 -14.51 10.48
CA VAL A 13 -3.76 -15.71 10.15
C VAL A 13 -2.51 -15.23 9.43
N HIS A 14 -1.37 -15.24 10.13
CA HIS A 14 -0.07 -14.94 9.54
C HIS A 14 0.28 -16.05 8.54
N ARG A 15 0.36 -15.74 7.26
CA ARG A 15 0.84 -16.65 6.23
C ARG A 15 2.36 -16.46 6.09
N PRO A 16 3.18 -17.47 6.36
CA PRO A 16 4.63 -17.32 6.52
C PRO A 16 5.42 -16.92 5.26
N ASN A 17 4.76 -16.83 4.10
CA ASN A 17 5.42 -16.53 2.81
C ASN A 17 4.93 -15.24 2.13
N GLU A 18 4.18 -14.40 2.82
CA GLU A 18 3.73 -13.12 2.26
C GLU A 18 4.62 -12.00 2.77
N THR A 19 5.31 -11.34 1.86
CA THR A 19 6.12 -10.15 2.17
C THR A 19 5.41 -8.90 1.69
N CYS A 20 5.23 -7.95 2.59
CA CYS A 20 4.86 -6.59 2.24
C CYS A 20 6.11 -5.71 2.31
N THR A 21 6.35 -4.93 1.28
CA THR A 21 7.51 -4.04 1.22
C THR A 21 7.08 -2.65 0.75
N ALA A 22 7.25 -1.65 1.62
CA ALA A 22 7.19 -0.26 1.21
C ALA A 22 8.50 0.10 0.48
N ILE A 23 8.40 0.49 -0.79
CA ILE A 23 9.57 0.83 -1.61
C ILE A 23 9.77 2.34 -1.62
N VAL A 24 10.94 2.78 -1.17
CA VAL A 24 11.38 4.17 -1.21
C VAL A 24 12.29 4.36 -2.42
N ALA A 25 12.01 5.35 -3.25
CA ALA A 25 12.63 5.49 -4.57
C ALA A 25 14.10 5.94 -4.57
N ASP A 26 14.64 6.43 -3.43
CA ASP A 26 16.00 6.96 -3.39
C ASP A 26 16.81 6.38 -2.23
N SER A 27 18.07 5.99 -2.53
CA SER A 27 19.01 5.39 -1.59
C SER A 27 19.61 6.36 -0.56
N GLU A 28 19.50 7.66 -0.77
CA GLU A 28 19.99 8.67 0.19
C GLU A 28 19.05 8.88 1.39
N VAL A 29 17.89 8.23 1.40
CA VAL A 29 16.82 8.46 2.37
C VAL A 29 16.90 7.55 3.60
N GLN A 30 17.99 6.83 3.83
CA GLN A 30 18.14 5.98 5.01
C GLN A 30 18.06 6.72 6.37
N SER A 31 18.12 8.05 6.39
CA SER A 31 18.01 8.85 7.62
C SER A 31 16.62 9.44 7.87
N LEU A 32 15.66 9.23 6.98
CA LEU A 32 14.42 10.01 6.89
C LEU A 32 13.15 9.15 6.97
N MET A 33 13.17 8.15 7.83
CA MET A 33 12.05 7.21 8.01
C MET A 33 10.95 7.81 8.88
N TRP A 34 10.08 8.60 8.33
CA TRP A 34 8.84 9.00 9.06
C TRP A 34 7.99 9.81 8.13
N GLY A 35 7.05 9.27 7.42
CA GLY A 35 6.03 10.00 6.69
C GLY A 35 6.51 11.38 6.20
N GLU A 36 7.72 11.45 5.66
CA GLU A 36 8.40 12.71 5.44
C GLU A 36 7.68 13.50 4.38
N MET A 37 7.69 14.78 4.57
CA MET A 37 7.08 15.76 3.67
C MET A 37 7.48 15.56 2.21
N ASN A 38 8.64 14.95 1.96
CA ASN A 38 9.18 14.68 0.63
C ASN A 38 8.43 13.59 -0.16
N TYR A 39 7.69 12.70 0.52
CA TYR A 39 6.88 11.66 -0.15
C TYR A 39 5.40 11.98 -0.21
N ARG A 40 4.98 13.10 0.36
CA ARG A 40 3.58 13.51 0.29
C ARG A 40 3.23 14.01 -1.10
N TRP A 41 2.07 13.61 -1.55
CA TRP A 41 1.45 14.25 -2.69
C TRP A 41 1.07 15.70 -2.34
N PRO A 42 1.13 16.63 -3.33
CA PRO A 42 0.52 17.95 -3.15
C PRO A 42 -0.95 17.81 -2.74
N GLN A 43 -1.45 18.74 -1.95
CA GLN A 43 -2.87 18.73 -1.56
C GLN A 43 -3.76 18.96 -2.78
N HIS A 44 -4.91 18.30 -2.81
CA HIS A 44 -5.88 18.33 -3.92
C HIS A 44 -5.31 17.80 -5.24
N GLU A 45 -4.29 16.94 -5.19
CA GLU A 45 -3.69 16.35 -6.38
C GLU A 45 -4.60 15.26 -6.97
N ASN A 46 -4.69 15.25 -8.29
CA ASN A 46 -5.24 14.13 -9.03
C ASN A 46 -4.13 13.13 -9.30
N ILE A 47 -4.25 11.93 -8.74
CA ILE A 47 -3.29 10.84 -8.88
C ILE A 47 -3.82 9.88 -9.93
N THR A 48 -3.12 9.74 -11.03
CA THR A 48 -3.51 8.81 -12.09
C THR A 48 -3.10 7.38 -11.74
N VAL A 49 -4.05 6.44 -11.86
CA VAL A 49 -3.87 5.02 -11.56
C VAL A 49 -4.15 4.20 -12.80
N LYS A 50 -3.25 3.28 -13.14
CA LYS A 50 -3.39 2.38 -14.27
C LYS A 50 -3.21 0.94 -13.82
N PHE A 51 -4.13 0.05 -14.21
CA PHE A 51 -3.93 -1.39 -14.12
C PHE A 51 -3.17 -1.84 -15.36
N ILE A 52 -1.98 -2.43 -15.19
CA ILE A 52 -1.13 -2.82 -16.31
C ILE A 52 -1.28 -4.29 -16.71
N ASP A 53 -1.91 -5.09 -15.84
CA ASP A 53 -2.28 -6.49 -16.06
C ASP A 53 -3.42 -6.89 -15.12
N GLY A 54 -3.75 -8.17 -15.07
CA GLY A 54 -4.80 -8.70 -14.21
C GLY A 54 -6.15 -8.87 -14.91
N THR A 55 -7.14 -9.36 -14.18
CA THR A 55 -8.51 -9.56 -14.66
C THR A 55 -9.39 -8.35 -14.32
N GLU A 56 -10.47 -8.17 -15.08
CA GLU A 56 -11.48 -7.11 -14.81
C GLU A 56 -12.01 -7.19 -13.37
N GLU A 57 -12.14 -8.41 -12.83
CA GLU A 57 -12.59 -8.62 -11.46
C GLU A 57 -11.54 -8.16 -10.42
N GLN A 58 -10.25 -8.45 -10.65
CA GLN A 58 -9.16 -7.92 -9.82
C GLN A 58 -9.13 -6.38 -9.86
N HIS A 59 -9.31 -5.79 -11.03
CA HIS A 59 -9.40 -4.34 -11.19
C HIS A 59 -10.55 -3.75 -10.36
N LYS A 60 -11.76 -4.34 -10.40
CA LYS A 60 -12.91 -3.92 -9.59
C LYS A 60 -12.63 -4.03 -8.09
N LEU A 61 -12.00 -5.13 -7.67
CA LEU A 61 -11.66 -5.35 -6.27
C LEU A 61 -10.61 -4.34 -5.77
N ALA A 62 -9.58 -4.07 -6.55
CA ALA A 62 -8.57 -3.07 -6.22
C ALA A 62 -9.18 -1.65 -6.23
N TRP A 63 -9.94 -1.30 -7.26
CA TRP A 63 -10.61 0.00 -7.38
C TRP A 63 -11.43 0.33 -6.12
N LYS A 64 -12.19 -0.61 -5.59
CA LYS A 64 -12.96 -0.42 -4.35
C LYS A 64 -12.07 -0.01 -3.16
N ARG A 65 -10.82 -0.50 -3.10
CA ARG A 65 -9.89 -0.19 -2.01
C ARG A 65 -9.28 1.20 -2.17
N PHE A 66 -8.99 1.62 -3.39
CA PHE A 66 -8.62 3.01 -3.65
C PHE A 66 -9.74 3.97 -3.25
N GLN A 67 -11.00 3.67 -3.59
CA GLN A 67 -12.16 4.49 -3.21
C GLN A 67 -12.33 4.61 -1.70
N LYS A 68 -12.06 3.54 -0.93
CA LYS A 68 -12.10 3.62 0.53
C LYS A 68 -11.08 4.60 1.10
N ILE A 69 -9.89 4.69 0.52
CA ILE A 69 -8.85 5.62 0.97
C ILE A 69 -9.17 7.06 0.53
N ASP A 70 -9.77 7.25 -0.63
CA ASP A 70 -10.20 8.55 -1.16
C ASP A 70 -11.08 9.33 -0.17
N GLU A 71 -11.88 8.63 0.64
CA GLU A 71 -12.71 9.23 1.68
C GLU A 71 -11.91 9.85 2.86
N TYR A 72 -10.67 9.45 3.06
CA TYR A 72 -9.84 9.83 4.21
C TYR A 72 -8.65 10.73 3.86
N VAL A 73 -8.38 10.92 2.56
CA VAL A 73 -7.25 11.73 2.08
C VAL A 73 -7.75 12.86 1.20
N ASN A 74 -7.01 13.95 1.16
CA ASN A 74 -7.35 15.10 0.31
C ASN A 74 -6.66 14.97 -1.06
N LEU A 75 -6.89 13.84 -1.71
CA LEU A 75 -6.36 13.43 -2.99
C LEU A 75 -7.51 12.85 -3.82
N THR A 76 -7.36 12.75 -5.12
CA THR A 76 -8.36 12.12 -5.99
C THR A 76 -7.69 11.10 -6.90
N PHE A 77 -8.13 9.85 -6.87
CA PHE A 77 -7.64 8.81 -7.77
C PHE A 77 -8.40 8.82 -9.10
N VAL A 78 -7.68 9.04 -10.17
CA VAL A 78 -8.20 9.04 -11.54
C VAL A 78 -7.70 7.80 -12.28
N PHE A 79 -8.59 6.87 -12.58
CA PHE A 79 -8.23 5.65 -13.30
C PHE A 79 -8.15 5.91 -14.81
N VAL A 80 -7.07 5.45 -15.43
CA VAL A 80 -6.78 5.64 -16.85
C VAL A 80 -6.41 4.30 -17.50
N ASP A 81 -6.86 4.11 -18.73
CA ASP A 81 -6.55 2.89 -19.51
C ASP A 81 -5.29 3.06 -20.37
N GLU A 82 -4.99 4.28 -20.79
CA GLU A 82 -3.90 4.58 -21.70
C GLU A 82 -3.04 5.75 -21.20
N GLY A 83 -1.88 5.94 -21.82
CA GLY A 83 -0.95 7.02 -21.49
C GLY A 83 -0.13 6.77 -20.23
N ASP A 84 0.58 7.79 -19.78
CA ASP A 84 1.36 7.79 -18.56
C ASP A 84 0.48 7.85 -17.33
N SER A 85 0.93 7.23 -16.24
CA SER A 85 0.22 7.24 -14.96
C SER A 85 1.18 7.34 -13.79
N ASP A 86 0.69 7.89 -12.68
CA ASP A 86 1.46 8.03 -11.45
C ASP A 86 1.65 6.67 -10.76
N ILE A 87 0.57 5.91 -10.63
CA ILE A 87 0.56 4.57 -10.02
C ILE A 87 0.25 3.53 -11.09
N ARG A 88 1.09 2.51 -11.20
CA ARG A 88 0.94 1.39 -12.13
C ARG A 88 0.83 0.11 -11.32
N VAL A 89 -0.41 -0.42 -11.24
CA VAL A 89 -0.76 -1.60 -10.45
C VAL A 89 -0.65 -2.86 -11.31
N SER A 90 0.05 -3.85 -10.80
CA SER A 90 0.18 -5.19 -11.36
C SER A 90 -0.36 -6.25 -10.39
N PHE A 91 -0.79 -7.38 -10.92
CA PHE A 91 -1.24 -8.56 -10.17
C PHE A 91 -0.40 -9.80 -10.50
N ALA A 92 0.68 -9.63 -11.28
CA ALA A 92 1.43 -10.74 -11.88
C ALA A 92 2.27 -11.54 -10.87
N GLU A 93 2.77 -10.92 -9.80
CA GLU A 93 3.58 -11.60 -8.79
C GLU A 93 2.70 -12.09 -7.64
N GLU A 94 2.31 -13.35 -7.70
CA GLU A 94 1.49 -13.99 -6.66
C GLU A 94 2.20 -13.99 -5.30
N HIS A 95 1.46 -13.75 -4.22
CA HIS A 95 1.95 -13.69 -2.84
C HIS A 95 3.03 -12.63 -2.56
N SER A 96 3.27 -11.74 -3.52
CA SER A 96 4.16 -10.58 -3.35
C SER A 96 3.31 -9.31 -3.37
N HIS A 97 3.44 -8.50 -2.32
CA HIS A 97 2.69 -7.26 -2.18
C HIS A 97 3.67 -6.14 -1.85
N TYR A 98 3.63 -5.08 -2.63
CA TYR A 98 4.45 -3.90 -2.38
C TYR A 98 3.89 -2.67 -3.09
N SER A 99 4.26 -1.50 -2.59
CA SER A 99 4.03 -0.22 -3.24
C SER A 99 5.23 0.70 -3.04
N TYR A 100 5.50 1.54 -4.05
CA TYR A 100 6.31 2.73 -3.86
C TYR A 100 5.56 3.74 -2.99
N VAL A 101 6.31 4.53 -2.21
CA VAL A 101 5.74 5.44 -1.24
C VAL A 101 5.44 6.80 -1.89
N GLY A 102 4.20 7.26 -1.78
CA GLY A 102 3.75 8.59 -2.14
C GLY A 102 4.21 9.04 -3.53
N ILE A 103 4.64 10.28 -3.65
CA ILE A 103 5.10 10.89 -4.90
C ILE A 103 6.31 10.17 -5.53
N GLY A 104 7.01 9.31 -4.77
CA GLY A 104 8.08 8.45 -5.29
C GLY A 104 7.62 7.54 -6.44
N ASN A 105 6.33 7.26 -6.56
CA ASN A 105 5.76 6.54 -7.71
C ASN A 105 6.10 7.21 -9.05
N ARG A 106 6.21 8.54 -9.09
CA ARG A 106 6.54 9.32 -10.30
C ARG A 106 7.98 9.13 -10.79
N SER A 107 8.89 8.74 -9.90
CA SER A 107 10.31 8.52 -10.27
C SER A 107 10.54 7.19 -11.00
N VAL A 108 9.55 6.29 -10.98
CA VAL A 108 9.65 4.97 -11.60
C VAL A 108 9.33 5.08 -13.10
N PRO A 109 10.17 4.53 -14.01
CA PRO A 109 9.90 4.54 -15.44
C PRO A 109 8.52 4.00 -15.79
N GLN A 110 7.86 4.60 -16.81
CA GLN A 110 6.48 4.27 -17.17
C GLN A 110 6.26 2.82 -17.63
N ASN A 111 7.29 2.14 -18.08
CA ASN A 111 7.26 0.71 -18.43
C ASN A 111 7.45 -0.23 -17.23
N LYS A 112 7.48 0.29 -16.02
CA LYS A 112 7.62 -0.48 -14.77
C LYS A 112 6.42 -0.29 -13.88
N LYS A 113 6.03 -1.34 -13.17
CA LYS A 113 5.00 -1.28 -12.13
C LYS A 113 5.51 -0.52 -10.90
N THR A 114 4.61 0.16 -10.21
CA THR A 114 4.90 0.86 -8.95
C THR A 114 4.20 0.21 -7.75
N MET A 115 3.26 -0.67 -8.02
CA MET A 115 2.54 -1.44 -7.01
C MET A 115 2.32 -2.87 -7.54
N ASN A 116 2.43 -3.85 -6.67
CA ASN A 116 2.00 -5.21 -6.97
C ASN A 116 1.02 -5.69 -5.91
N LEU A 117 -0.14 -6.16 -6.35
CA LEU A 117 -1.17 -6.76 -5.52
C LEU A 117 -1.30 -8.23 -5.93
N GLY A 118 -0.48 -9.11 -5.36
CA GLY A 118 -0.47 -10.53 -5.70
C GLY A 118 -1.71 -11.30 -5.20
N LEU A 119 -2.87 -10.64 -5.23
CA LEU A 119 -4.16 -11.15 -4.76
C LEU A 119 -4.94 -11.85 -5.87
N LYS A 120 -5.72 -12.86 -5.49
CA LYS A 120 -6.58 -13.60 -6.40
C LYS A 120 -8.05 -13.19 -6.23
N VAL A 121 -8.83 -13.41 -7.26
CA VAL A 121 -10.27 -13.11 -7.26
C VAL A 121 -11.01 -13.88 -6.16
N TYR A 122 -10.57 -15.11 -5.85
CA TYR A 122 -11.17 -15.97 -4.81
C TYR A 122 -10.68 -15.68 -3.39
N ASP A 123 -9.71 -14.76 -3.21
CA ASP A 123 -9.36 -14.25 -1.89
C ASP A 123 -10.56 -13.47 -1.33
N ASN A 124 -10.82 -13.62 -0.04
CA ASN A 124 -11.98 -12.97 0.56
C ASN A 124 -11.77 -11.46 0.75
N ASP A 125 -12.86 -10.73 1.00
CA ASP A 125 -12.82 -9.28 1.19
C ASP A 125 -11.91 -8.82 2.33
N VAL A 126 -11.77 -9.62 3.39
CA VAL A 126 -10.86 -9.31 4.51
C VAL A 126 -9.41 -9.32 4.05
N GLU A 127 -9.04 -10.28 3.21
CA GLU A 127 -7.69 -10.37 2.66
C GLU A 127 -7.42 -9.22 1.68
N TRP A 128 -8.38 -8.92 0.81
CA TRP A 128 -8.30 -7.75 -0.07
C TRP A 128 -8.19 -6.45 0.70
N ASP A 129 -8.96 -6.27 1.78
CA ASP A 129 -8.87 -5.10 2.65
C ASP A 129 -7.50 -5.03 3.35
N ARG A 130 -7.04 -6.15 3.90
CA ARG A 130 -5.75 -6.20 4.60
C ARG A 130 -4.58 -5.81 3.69
N VAL A 131 -4.51 -6.39 2.51
CA VAL A 131 -3.37 -6.22 1.59
C VAL A 131 -3.52 -4.95 0.76
N ALA A 132 -4.60 -4.82 0.00
CA ALA A 132 -4.72 -3.73 -0.95
C ALA A 132 -4.85 -2.35 -0.28
N LEU A 133 -5.58 -2.23 0.85
CA LEU A 133 -5.61 -0.96 1.60
C LEU A 133 -4.22 -0.62 2.16
N HIS A 134 -3.47 -1.62 2.63
CA HIS A 134 -2.12 -1.41 3.13
C HIS A 134 -1.20 -0.84 2.03
N GLU A 135 -1.21 -1.44 0.83
CA GLU A 135 -0.38 -0.97 -0.28
C GLU A 135 -0.85 0.40 -0.81
N VAL A 136 -2.16 0.66 -0.83
CA VAL A 136 -2.68 2.00 -1.16
C VAL A 136 -2.25 3.03 -0.13
N CYS A 137 -2.19 2.68 1.17
CA CYS A 137 -1.64 3.57 2.19
C CYS A 137 -0.19 3.95 1.91
N HIS A 138 0.65 3.00 1.47
CA HIS A 138 2.00 3.34 1.01
C HIS A 138 1.97 4.28 -0.20
N ALA A 139 1.14 3.99 -1.18
CA ALA A 139 1.01 4.83 -2.37
C ALA A 139 0.60 6.28 -2.06
N VAL A 140 -0.17 6.53 -1.00
CA VAL A 140 -0.50 7.91 -0.55
C VAL A 140 0.55 8.53 0.37
N GLY A 141 1.60 7.79 0.77
CA GLY A 141 2.74 8.33 1.50
C GLY A 141 2.90 7.86 2.96
N PHE A 142 2.10 6.87 3.40
CA PHE A 142 2.27 6.28 4.73
C PHE A 142 3.36 5.22 4.74
N LEU A 143 4.16 5.22 5.80
CA LEU A 143 5.16 4.19 6.11
C LEU A 143 4.62 3.24 7.20
N HIS A 144 5.37 2.19 7.48
CA HIS A 144 5.01 1.26 8.55
C HIS A 144 5.13 1.92 9.93
N GLU A 145 4.02 2.03 10.65
CA GLU A 145 3.96 2.68 11.96
C GLU A 145 4.88 2.02 13.00
N HIS A 146 5.12 0.70 12.90
CA HIS A 146 6.04 0.00 13.81
C HIS A 146 7.49 0.47 13.67
N GLN A 147 7.85 1.12 12.57
CA GLN A 147 9.17 1.71 12.35
C GLN A 147 9.28 3.12 12.94
N HIS A 148 8.19 3.70 13.49
CA HIS A 148 8.21 5.05 14.05
C HIS A 148 9.07 5.14 15.32
N PRO A 149 10.10 6.07 15.46
CA PRO A 149 10.98 6.13 16.63
C PRO A 149 10.27 6.37 17.93
N LYS A 150 9.08 6.98 17.88
CA LYS A 150 8.27 7.31 19.05
C LYS A 150 7.16 6.27 19.33
N ASN A 151 7.13 5.14 18.61
CA ASN A 151 6.06 4.13 18.78
C ASN A 151 6.14 3.38 20.13
N GLY A 152 7.27 3.52 20.84
CA GLY A 152 7.48 2.88 22.15
C GLY A 152 7.68 1.37 22.07
N ILE A 153 7.82 0.77 20.88
CA ILE A 153 8.10 -0.67 20.74
C ILE A 153 9.56 -0.93 21.17
N PRO A 154 9.81 -1.76 22.19
CA PRO A 154 11.16 -2.08 22.64
C PRO A 154 11.79 -3.11 21.69
N TRP A 155 12.36 -2.65 20.58
CA TRP A 155 13.04 -3.51 19.64
C TRP A 155 14.28 -4.17 20.26
N ASP A 156 14.44 -5.46 20.04
CA ASP A 156 15.73 -6.15 20.27
C ASP A 156 16.64 -5.87 19.07
N GLU A 157 17.42 -4.81 19.16
CA GLU A 157 18.31 -4.34 18.08
C GLU A 157 19.25 -5.44 17.57
N ARG A 158 19.74 -6.33 18.48
CA ARG A 158 20.65 -7.42 18.09
C ARG A 158 19.95 -8.43 17.19
N LYS A 159 18.67 -8.71 17.44
CA LYS A 159 17.88 -9.61 16.59
C LYS A 159 17.54 -8.98 15.25
N VAL A 160 17.23 -7.68 15.23
CA VAL A 160 16.90 -6.95 14.00
C VAL A 160 18.11 -6.86 13.07
N ILE A 161 19.32 -6.62 13.59
CA ILE A 161 20.54 -6.49 12.76
C ILE A 161 21.01 -7.85 12.20
N ASN A 162 20.69 -8.96 12.88
CA ASN A 162 21.11 -10.31 12.48
C ASN A 162 20.06 -11.08 11.65
N TYR A 163 18.99 -10.44 11.23
CA TYR A 163 17.94 -11.02 10.39
C TYR A 163 18.16 -10.65 8.93
#